data_fde328b145e9e8c88aa0c12d4f42f95a
#
_entry.id   fde328b145e9e8c88aa0c12d4f42f95a
#
_cell.length_a   1.000
_cell.length_b   1.000
_cell.length_c   1.000
_cell.angle_alpha   90.00
_cell.angle_beta   90.00
_cell.angle_gamma   90.00
#
_symmetry.space_group_name_H-M   'P 1'
#
loop_
_entity.id
_entity.type
_entity.pdbx_description
1 polymer ?
#
loop_
_entity_poly.entity_id
_entity_poly.type
_entity_poly.pdbx_seq_one_letter_code
_entity_poly.pdbx_strand_id
1 'polypeptide(L)'
;AQHYFMGGIKVDLGSRTSMKGLYACGETSCNGVHGKNRLASNSLLESLVFARRAADDIMFGEEPEFDASGRLDCSRYEDRDAILGEYHKAVRSEIERMKKSHE
;
A
#
# COMPACT_ATOMS: atom_id res chain seq x y z
N ALA A 1 -4.83 14.86 -16.60
CA ALA A 1 -5.43 14.54 -15.30
C ALA A 1 -4.88 13.22 -14.77
N GLN A 2 -4.67 13.16 -13.48
CA GLN A 2 -4.23 11.91 -12.85
C GLN A 2 -5.35 10.88 -12.87
N HIS A 3 -4.99 9.68 -13.26
CA HIS A 3 -5.89 8.55 -13.20
C HIS A 3 -5.68 7.76 -11.89
N TYR A 4 -6.53 6.77 -11.64
CA TYR A 4 -6.47 5.94 -10.45
C TYR A 4 -5.17 5.11 -10.41
N PHE A 5 -4.54 5.06 -9.26
CA PHE A 5 -3.32 4.29 -9.06
C PHE A 5 -3.64 2.79 -8.99
N MET A 6 -2.93 2.00 -9.79
CA MET A 6 -3.05 0.55 -9.77
C MET A 6 -1.95 -0.07 -8.92
N GLY A 7 -2.33 -1.01 -8.07
CA GLY A 7 -1.44 -1.57 -7.06
C GLY A 7 -1.57 -0.83 -5.74
N GLY A 8 -0.54 -0.87 -4.92
CA GLY A 8 -0.53 -0.21 -3.63
C GLY A 8 -0.02 -1.12 -2.51
N ILE A 9 -0.36 -0.77 -1.28
CA ILE A 9 0.03 -1.52 -0.09
C ILE A 9 -0.72 -2.85 -0.07
N LYS A 10 0.01 -3.95 -0.06
CA LYS A 10 -0.58 -5.29 -0.02
C LYS A 10 -1.33 -5.51 1.30
N VAL A 11 -2.58 -5.91 1.20
CA VAL A 11 -3.44 -6.20 2.34
C VAL A 11 -4.18 -7.52 2.17
N ASP A 12 -4.65 -8.08 3.29
CA ASP A 12 -5.53 -9.26 3.30
C ASP A 12 -7.01 -8.86 3.17
N LEU A 13 -7.91 -9.82 3.33
CA LEU A 13 -9.35 -9.58 3.23
C LEU A 13 -9.92 -8.70 4.36
N GLY A 14 -9.19 -8.54 5.45
CA GLY A 14 -9.54 -7.61 6.54
C GLY A 14 -8.88 -6.26 6.42
N SER A 15 -8.24 -5.96 5.30
CA SER A 15 -7.47 -4.73 5.05
C SER A 15 -6.22 -4.59 5.93
N ARG A 16 -5.74 -5.67 6.52
CA ARG A 16 -4.53 -5.69 7.33
C ARG A 16 -3.29 -5.71 6.46
N THR A 17 -2.32 -4.87 6.78
CA THR A 17 -0.99 -4.92 6.18
C THR A 17 -0.11 -5.97 6.88
N SER A 18 1.13 -6.12 6.40
CA SER A 18 2.12 -6.99 7.07
C SER A 18 2.58 -6.44 8.42
N MET A 19 2.34 -5.15 8.68
CA MET A 19 2.66 -4.53 9.97
C MET A 19 1.45 -4.56 10.89
N LYS A 20 1.61 -5.12 12.09
CA LYS A 20 0.53 -5.18 13.09
C LYS A 20 0.01 -3.78 13.42
N GLY A 21 -1.31 -3.64 13.45
CA GLY A 21 -1.96 -2.38 13.77
C GLY A 21 -2.06 -1.39 12.63
N LEU A 22 -1.52 -1.71 11.46
CA LEU A 22 -1.60 -0.87 10.27
C LEU A 22 -2.55 -1.48 9.26
N TYR A 23 -3.49 -0.67 8.81
CA TYR A 23 -4.50 -1.02 7.81
C TYR A 23 -4.36 -0.13 6.59
N ALA A 24 -4.80 -0.63 5.46
CA ALA A 24 -4.92 0.18 4.23
C ALA A 24 -6.18 -0.23 3.48
N CYS A 25 -6.88 0.74 2.94
CA CYS A 25 -8.06 0.49 2.12
C CYS A 25 -8.22 1.59 1.07
N GLY A 26 -9.05 1.31 0.05
CA GLY A 26 -9.26 2.22 -1.05
C GLY A 26 -8.10 2.23 -2.04
N GLU A 27 -7.89 3.35 -2.68
CA GLU A 27 -6.88 3.49 -3.75
C GLU A 27 -5.46 3.14 -3.31
N THR A 28 -5.11 3.41 -2.06
CA THR A 28 -3.78 3.15 -1.53
C THR A 28 -3.48 1.67 -1.30
N SER A 29 -4.51 0.81 -1.32
CA SER A 29 -4.38 -0.61 -1.00
C SER A 29 -4.38 -1.49 -2.23
N CYS A 30 -3.78 -2.68 -2.10
CA CYS A 30 -3.82 -3.73 -3.10
C CYS A 30 -4.27 -5.03 -2.44
N ASN A 31 -5.55 -5.38 -2.63
CA ASN A 31 -6.16 -6.60 -2.08
C ASN A 31 -6.40 -7.68 -3.14
N GLY A 32 -6.01 -7.43 -4.39
CA GLY A 32 -6.15 -8.37 -5.49
C GLY A 32 -7.50 -8.32 -6.22
N VAL A 33 -8.45 -7.52 -5.76
CA VAL A 33 -9.80 -7.45 -6.35
C VAL A 33 -9.78 -7.00 -7.80
N HIS A 34 -8.93 -6.05 -8.14
CA HIS A 34 -8.91 -5.45 -9.48
C HIS A 34 -7.99 -6.16 -10.48
N GLY A 35 -7.09 -7.01 -10.02
CA GLY A 35 -6.09 -7.61 -10.89
C GLY A 35 -5.26 -6.55 -11.62
N LYS A 36 -5.14 -6.66 -12.93
CA LYS A 36 -4.37 -5.72 -13.76
C LYS A 36 -5.09 -4.41 -14.02
N ASN A 37 -6.42 -4.44 -14.04
CA ASN A 37 -7.22 -3.27 -14.42
C ASN A 37 -8.41 -3.10 -13.50
N ARG A 38 -8.59 -1.88 -13.03
CA ARG A 38 -9.71 -1.49 -12.20
C ARG A 38 -10.96 -1.23 -13.04
N LEU A 39 -12.10 -1.72 -12.56
CA LEU A 39 -13.40 -1.26 -13.01
C LEU A 39 -13.92 -0.19 -12.05
N ALA A 40 -14.37 0.95 -12.57
CA ALA A 40 -14.76 2.11 -11.76
C ALA A 40 -15.84 1.77 -10.72
N SER A 41 -16.88 1.04 -11.12
CA SER A 41 -17.95 0.61 -10.21
C SER A 41 -17.43 -0.31 -9.11
N ASN A 42 -16.55 -1.26 -9.46
CA ASN A 42 -15.95 -2.17 -8.49
C ASN A 42 -15.05 -1.46 -7.50
N SER A 43 -14.35 -0.40 -7.92
CA SER A 43 -13.47 0.33 -7.01
C SER A 43 -14.24 1.13 -5.95
N LEU A 44 -15.40 1.67 -6.28
CA LEU A 44 -16.26 2.32 -5.30
C LEU A 44 -16.79 1.31 -4.27
N LEU A 45 -17.26 0.16 -4.72
CA LEU A 45 -17.71 -0.92 -3.85
C LEU A 45 -16.57 -1.46 -2.99
N GLU A 46 -15.42 -1.68 -3.59
CA GLU A 46 -14.22 -2.15 -2.88
C GLU A 46 -13.84 -1.19 -1.76
N SER A 47 -13.79 0.11 -2.03
CA SER A 47 -13.44 1.11 -1.03
C SER A 47 -14.42 1.09 0.15
N LEU A 48 -15.72 1.00 -0.10
CA LEU A 48 -16.74 0.96 0.94
C LEU A 48 -16.70 -0.34 1.75
N VAL A 49 -16.64 -1.49 1.08
CA VAL A 49 -16.66 -2.81 1.73
C VAL A 49 -15.41 -3.04 2.57
N PHE A 50 -14.24 -2.75 2.02
CA PHE A 50 -12.99 -3.01 2.73
C PHE A 50 -12.71 -1.98 3.82
N ALA A 51 -13.17 -0.74 3.68
CA ALA A 51 -13.13 0.24 4.77
C ALA A 51 -13.99 -0.22 5.95
N ARG A 52 -15.16 -0.77 5.70
CA ARG A 52 -16.02 -1.33 6.75
C ARG A 52 -15.37 -2.55 7.42
N ARG A 53 -14.76 -3.42 6.63
CA ARG A 53 -14.02 -4.57 7.17
C ARG A 53 -12.86 -4.14 8.05
N ALA A 54 -12.11 -3.12 7.63
CA ALA A 54 -11.03 -2.55 8.43
C ALA A 54 -11.57 -1.99 9.75
N ALA A 55 -12.65 -1.22 9.71
CA ALA A 55 -13.26 -0.66 10.90
C ALA A 55 -13.75 -1.74 11.87
N ASP A 56 -14.42 -2.76 11.37
CA ASP A 56 -14.89 -3.89 12.19
C ASP A 56 -13.72 -4.63 12.84
N ASP A 57 -12.64 -4.86 12.11
CA ASP A 57 -11.45 -5.51 12.63
C ASP A 57 -10.75 -4.69 13.71
N ILE A 58 -10.68 -3.37 13.52
CA ILE A 58 -10.11 -2.45 14.53
C ILE A 58 -10.95 -2.45 15.80
N MET A 59 -12.27 -2.42 15.67
CA MET A 59 -13.19 -2.35 16.81
C MET A 59 -13.31 -3.67 17.58
N PHE A 60 -13.30 -4.80 16.89
CA PHE A 60 -13.59 -6.10 17.46
C PHE A 60 -12.41 -7.05 17.48
N GLY A 61 -11.28 -6.66 16.85
CA GLY A 61 -10.05 -7.42 16.85
C GLY A 61 -9.26 -7.25 18.15
N GLU A 62 -8.22 -8.07 18.31
CA GLU A 62 -7.29 -7.95 19.41
C GLU A 62 -6.47 -6.66 19.26
N GLU A 63 -6.25 -5.96 20.38
CA GLU A 63 -5.36 -4.80 20.38
C GLU A 63 -3.93 -5.26 20.01
N PRO A 64 -3.27 -4.57 19.07
CA PRO A 64 -1.89 -4.90 18.74
C PRO A 64 -1.00 -4.57 19.95
N GLU A 65 -0.07 -5.47 20.25
CA GLU A 65 0.98 -5.17 21.23
C GLU A 65 1.90 -4.10 20.66
N PHE A 66 1.94 -2.96 21.33
CA PHE A 66 2.89 -1.91 21.01
C PHE A 66 4.26 -2.27 21.56
N ASP A 67 5.21 -2.54 20.68
CA ASP A 67 6.62 -2.60 21.07
C ASP A 67 7.17 -1.18 21.18
N ALA A 68 7.13 -0.64 22.40
CA ALA A 68 7.62 0.71 22.68
C ALA A 68 9.15 0.83 22.58
N SER A 69 9.88 -0.28 22.43
CA SER A 69 11.34 -0.28 22.27
C SER A 69 11.78 -0.01 20.82
N GLY A 70 10.88 -0.18 19.87
CA GLY A 70 11.16 0.04 18.45
C GLY A 70 11.08 1.52 18.07
N ARG A 71 12.16 2.27 18.25
CA ARG A 71 12.26 3.59 17.62
C ARG A 71 12.53 3.43 16.12
N LEU A 72 11.74 4.13 15.31
CA LEU A 72 12.06 4.27 13.90
C LEU A 72 13.40 5.02 13.76
N ASP A 73 14.37 4.35 13.18
CA ASP A 73 15.62 5.01 12.80
C ASP A 73 15.39 5.75 11.49
N CYS A 74 15.27 7.07 11.57
CA CYS A 74 15.07 7.93 10.42
C CYS A 74 16.39 8.50 9.87
N SER A 75 17.54 8.04 10.35
CA SER A 75 18.84 8.57 9.90
C SER A 75 19.05 8.41 8.41
N ARG A 76 18.56 7.33 7.81
CA ARG A 76 18.59 7.09 6.36
C ARG A 76 17.87 8.19 5.57
N TYR A 77 16.89 8.86 6.18
CA TYR A 77 16.02 9.83 5.50
C TYR A 77 16.39 11.30 5.80
N GLU A 78 17.49 11.52 6.51
CA GLU A 78 17.94 12.89 6.84
C GLU A 78 18.39 13.67 5.60
N ASP A 79 19.05 13.03 4.65
CA ASP A 79 19.37 13.62 3.35
C ASP A 79 18.24 13.38 2.36
N ARG A 80 17.33 14.34 2.29
CA ARG A 80 16.14 14.25 1.44
C ARG A 80 16.46 14.11 -0.04
N ASP A 81 17.46 14.84 -0.53
CA ASP A 81 17.83 14.83 -1.96
C ASP A 81 18.45 13.49 -2.36
N ALA A 82 19.30 12.92 -1.52
CA ALA A 82 19.88 11.60 -1.75
C ALA A 82 18.81 10.52 -1.80
N ILE A 83 17.83 10.55 -0.89
CA ILE A 83 16.72 9.58 -0.85
C ILE A 83 15.82 9.72 -2.08
N LEU A 84 15.49 10.93 -2.48
CA LEU A 84 14.71 11.16 -3.71
C LEU A 84 15.45 10.66 -4.94
N GLY A 85 16.76 10.86 -4.99
CA GLY A 85 17.60 10.33 -6.07
C GLY A 85 17.60 8.81 -6.13
N GLU A 86 17.68 8.13 -4.98
CA GLU A 86 17.57 6.67 -4.89
C GLU A 86 16.22 6.16 -5.38
N TYR A 87 15.13 6.83 -5.00
CA TYR A 87 13.79 6.43 -5.42
C TYR A 87 13.59 6.63 -6.91
N HIS A 88 14.04 7.74 -7.48
CA HIS A 88 14.01 7.96 -8.93
C HIS A 88 14.76 6.89 -9.69
N LYS A 89 15.94 6.53 -9.22
CA LYS A 89 16.76 5.48 -9.84
C LYS A 89 16.07 4.12 -9.75
N ALA A 90 15.50 3.79 -8.62
CA ALA A 90 14.77 2.54 -8.42
C ALA A 90 13.55 2.45 -9.35
N VAL A 91 12.79 3.52 -9.48
CA VAL A 91 11.62 3.57 -10.38
C VAL A 91 12.04 3.42 -11.83
N ARG A 92 13.07 4.13 -12.28
CA ARG A 92 13.58 4.02 -13.65
C ARG A 92 14.07 2.60 -13.96
N SER A 93 14.80 1.99 -13.05
CA SER A 93 15.29 0.61 -13.20
C SER A 93 14.13 -0.38 -13.34
N GLU A 94 13.08 -0.22 -12.56
CA GLU A 94 11.89 -1.08 -12.61
C GLU A 94 11.12 -0.90 -13.93
N ILE A 95 10.96 0.34 -14.40
CA ILE A 95 10.32 0.62 -15.69
C ILE A 95 11.10 -0.05 -16.84
N GLU A 96 12.42 0.07 -16.84
CA GLU A 96 13.26 -0.57 -17.87
C GLU A 96 13.16 -2.09 -17.81
N ARG A 97 13.16 -2.67 -16.62
CA ARG A 97 12.98 -4.11 -16.43
C ARG A 97 11.63 -4.58 -17.00
N MET A 98 10.56 -3.85 -16.73
CA MET A 98 9.23 -4.21 -17.22
C MET A 98 9.10 -4.06 -18.73
N LYS A 99 9.71 -3.05 -19.33
CA LYS A 99 9.76 -2.90 -20.79
C LYS A 99 10.43 -4.11 -21.47
N LYS A 100 11.56 -4.55 -20.92
CA LYS A 100 12.29 -5.72 -21.45
C LYS A 100 11.49 -7.02 -21.33
N SER A 101 10.71 -7.18 -20.27
CA SER A 101 9.91 -8.39 -20.06
C SER A 101 8.70 -8.49 -21.01
N HIS A 102 8.30 -7.39 -21.66
CA HIS A 102 7.17 -7.32 -22.59
C HIS A 102 7.58 -7.24 -24.07
N GLU A 103 8.86 -7.24 -24.36
CA GLU A 103 9.39 -7.31 -25.72
C GLU A 103 9.35 -8.72 -26.31
#